data_b19389a37aa01debee675107e9c18d43
#
_entry.id   b19389a37aa01debee675107e9c18d43
#
_cell.length_a   1.000
_cell.length_b   1.000
_cell.length_c   1.000
_cell.angle_alpha   90.00
_cell.angle_beta   90.00
_cell.angle_gamma   90.00
#
_symmetry.space_group_name_H-M   'P 1'
#
loop_
_entity.id
_entity.type
_entity.pdbx_description
1 polymer ?
#
loop_
_entity_poly.entity_id
_entity_poly.type
_entity_poly.pdbx_seq_one_letter_code
_entity_poly.pdbx_strand_id
1 'polypeptide(L)'
;MDITNPVYLFYAERVIRKLMEISAHRKCVIGFQVDNETKYYGTAGKNVQLAFVKYLREKFHDNLDAMNYEFGLDYWSNRIDAWEDFPDVRGTINGSLGAEFEKFQRTLVDRFLSWQAGIVSEYKREDQFITHNMDFEWRGYSYGVQPDVNHLHVSEALTIAGTDIYHPSQDELTGTEIAFGGDMIRSLKHDNYLVLETEAQGFPCWTPYKGQLRLCAYSHLASGANSIMYWHWHSIHNSFETYWKGLLSHDLAENDTYREACIIGKEFREKGSHMVNLKKKNDVAVMVSNEALTALNWFGIQATSGDNGEIRYNDVVRWIYDALYRMNVECDFVWPESEDLSQYKAIFVPALYAAPDSTLERLNQYVKDGGTLVVTFKSGFANENVKVHADAQPYILKDALGISYDQFTFPHNVKLSGKLYGAESLDDFARSADADINSDDADSAEVGEARVFMELLKPEGAEVLAGYEHYNWKGYAAITRNKYGMGMAYYLGCMTDNATLQNVIKAVLGDAGVKLSGYEYPVIVREGTNDFGKTVRYFLNYSAKEQSVAYKYSGGEDVLTGETIKAESLLIIPAWDVRIVEA
;
A
#
# COMPACT_ATOMS: atom_id res chain seq x y z
N MET A 1 -21.70 -15.23 -4.75
CA MET A 1 -22.19 -16.18 -3.72
C MET A 1 -22.57 -15.37 -2.49
N ASP A 2 -23.65 -15.69 -1.77
CA ASP A 2 -24.03 -14.96 -0.56
C ASP A 2 -23.41 -15.64 0.67
N ILE A 3 -22.30 -15.10 1.15
CA ILE A 3 -21.57 -15.59 2.33
C ILE A 3 -22.36 -15.39 3.66
N THR A 4 -23.51 -14.73 3.62
CA THR A 4 -24.38 -14.54 4.78
C THR A 4 -25.56 -15.50 4.78
N ASN A 5 -25.74 -16.32 3.73
CA ASN A 5 -26.85 -17.22 3.62
C ASN A 5 -26.74 -18.38 4.63
N PRO A 6 -27.70 -18.55 5.56
CA PRO A 6 -27.59 -19.53 6.63
C PRO A 6 -27.57 -20.99 6.12
N VAL A 7 -28.19 -21.28 4.97
CA VAL A 7 -28.15 -22.63 4.37
C VAL A 7 -26.77 -22.91 3.81
N TYR A 8 -26.16 -21.91 3.15
CA TYR A 8 -24.79 -22.02 2.69
C TYR A 8 -23.83 -22.27 3.86
N LEU A 9 -23.89 -21.43 4.91
CA LEU A 9 -23.05 -21.56 6.10
C LEU A 9 -23.21 -22.93 6.77
N PHE A 10 -24.42 -23.44 6.89
CA PHE A 10 -24.67 -24.78 7.45
C PHE A 10 -23.94 -25.88 6.68
N TYR A 11 -23.99 -25.87 5.34
CA TYR A 11 -23.31 -26.89 4.53
C TYR A 11 -21.80 -26.67 4.49
N ALA A 12 -21.33 -25.43 4.45
CA ALA A 12 -19.91 -25.10 4.49
C ALA A 12 -19.28 -25.56 5.82
N GLU A 13 -19.92 -25.29 6.97
CA GLU A 13 -19.47 -25.76 8.27
C GLU A 13 -19.36 -27.29 8.32
N ARG A 14 -20.37 -27.99 7.80
CA ARG A 14 -20.35 -29.46 7.75
C ARG A 14 -19.15 -30.00 6.96
N VAL A 15 -18.82 -29.35 5.84
CA VAL A 15 -17.67 -29.75 5.02
C VAL A 15 -16.35 -29.45 5.75
N ILE A 16 -16.21 -28.25 6.31
CA ILE A 16 -15.02 -27.85 7.05
C ILE A 16 -14.77 -28.82 8.21
N ARG A 17 -15.78 -29.10 9.03
CA ARG A 17 -15.65 -30.05 10.16
C ARG A 17 -15.23 -31.45 9.70
N LYS A 18 -15.79 -31.95 8.58
CA LYS A 18 -15.38 -33.25 8.04
C LYS A 18 -13.94 -33.26 7.53
N LEU A 19 -13.49 -32.20 6.89
CA LEU A 19 -12.09 -32.07 6.48
C LEU A 19 -11.16 -32.03 7.70
N MET A 20 -11.53 -31.28 8.74
CA MET A 20 -10.75 -31.16 9.96
C MET A 20 -10.65 -32.49 10.73
N GLU A 21 -11.74 -33.27 10.84
CA GLU A 21 -11.72 -34.60 11.43
C GLU A 21 -10.68 -35.53 10.78
N ILE A 22 -10.45 -35.39 9.47
CA ILE A 22 -9.52 -36.21 8.69
C ILE A 22 -8.08 -35.67 8.76
N SER A 23 -7.91 -34.34 8.66
CA SER A 23 -6.62 -33.71 8.38
C SER A 23 -5.90 -33.19 9.62
N ALA A 24 -6.61 -32.71 10.65
CA ALA A 24 -6.00 -32.00 11.78
C ALA A 24 -4.95 -32.83 12.55
N HIS A 25 -5.17 -34.14 12.67
CA HIS A 25 -4.27 -35.03 13.40
C HIS A 25 -3.10 -35.59 12.57
N ARG A 26 -3.04 -35.25 11.27
CA ARG A 26 -1.97 -35.74 10.39
C ARG A 26 -0.69 -34.94 10.63
N LYS A 27 0.40 -35.63 10.96
CA LYS A 27 1.71 -34.99 11.23
C LYS A 27 2.26 -34.20 10.04
N CYS A 28 1.90 -34.59 8.82
CA CYS A 28 2.32 -33.89 7.60
C CYS A 28 1.53 -32.60 7.32
N VAL A 29 0.43 -32.35 8.02
CA VAL A 29 -0.34 -31.10 7.91
C VAL A 29 0.21 -30.10 8.91
N ILE A 30 0.83 -29.04 8.41
CA ILE A 30 1.52 -28.01 9.22
C ILE A 30 0.64 -26.77 9.48
N GLY A 31 -0.44 -26.60 8.72
CA GLY A 31 -1.36 -25.47 8.86
C GLY A 31 -2.52 -25.56 7.87
N PHE A 32 -3.39 -24.57 7.96
CA PHE A 32 -4.63 -24.50 7.16
C PHE A 32 -4.78 -23.10 6.56
N GLN A 33 -4.94 -23.04 5.25
CA GLN A 33 -5.48 -21.88 4.57
C GLN A 33 -7.00 -21.95 4.62
N VAL A 34 -7.63 -20.89 5.13
CA VAL A 34 -9.08 -20.76 5.13
C VAL A 34 -9.53 -19.97 3.91
N ASP A 35 -10.44 -20.54 3.12
CA ASP A 35 -10.94 -19.94 1.88
C ASP A 35 -9.85 -19.55 0.86
N ASN A 36 -10.21 -18.77 -0.16
CA ASN A 36 -9.32 -18.32 -1.23
C ASN A 36 -9.68 -16.91 -1.68
N GLU A 37 -8.73 -15.94 -1.56
CA GLU A 37 -8.88 -14.55 -2.01
C GLU A 37 -10.25 -13.94 -1.69
N THR A 38 -10.72 -14.12 -0.46
CA THR A 38 -12.09 -13.81 -0.08
C THR A 38 -12.39 -12.33 -0.10
N LYS A 39 -13.44 -11.96 -0.82
CA LYS A 39 -13.97 -10.61 -0.97
C LYS A 39 -15.48 -10.62 -0.77
N TYR A 40 -16.11 -9.47 -0.66
CA TYR A 40 -17.58 -9.46 -0.61
C TYR A 40 -18.23 -9.74 -1.98
N TYR A 41 -17.50 -9.66 -3.10
CA TYR A 41 -17.95 -9.98 -4.47
C TYR A 41 -19.29 -9.33 -4.86
N GLY A 42 -19.52 -8.08 -4.45
CA GLY A 42 -20.77 -7.38 -4.69
C GLY A 42 -22.00 -8.04 -4.00
N THR A 43 -21.78 -8.84 -2.95
CA THR A 43 -22.85 -9.47 -2.18
C THR A 43 -23.80 -8.43 -1.61
N ALA A 44 -25.03 -8.34 -2.16
CA ALA A 44 -26.01 -7.31 -1.85
C ALA A 44 -27.45 -7.84 -1.90
N GLY A 45 -27.64 -9.12 -1.63
CA GLY A 45 -28.94 -9.78 -1.63
C GLY A 45 -29.85 -9.31 -0.47
N LYS A 46 -31.08 -9.79 -0.44
CA LYS A 46 -32.08 -9.37 0.55
C LYS A 46 -31.60 -9.49 2.00
N ASN A 47 -30.88 -10.58 2.33
CA ASN A 47 -30.36 -10.76 3.70
C ASN A 47 -29.32 -9.69 4.05
N VAL A 48 -28.45 -9.33 3.11
CA VAL A 48 -27.43 -8.30 3.29
C VAL A 48 -28.07 -6.92 3.44
N GLN A 49 -29.08 -6.61 2.62
CA GLN A 49 -29.84 -5.35 2.73
C GLN A 49 -30.51 -5.21 4.11
N LEU A 50 -31.18 -6.27 4.59
CA LEU A 50 -31.80 -6.27 5.92
C LEU A 50 -30.75 -6.14 7.05
N ALA A 51 -29.62 -6.81 6.91
CA ALA A 51 -28.53 -6.71 7.88
C ALA A 51 -27.91 -5.31 7.89
N PHE A 52 -27.82 -4.67 6.73
CA PHE A 52 -27.35 -3.29 6.63
C PHE A 52 -28.29 -2.29 7.30
N VAL A 53 -29.59 -2.41 7.07
CA VAL A 53 -30.61 -1.58 7.78
C VAL A 53 -30.47 -1.75 9.30
N LYS A 54 -30.32 -2.98 9.78
CA LYS A 54 -30.08 -3.24 11.21
C LYS A 54 -28.79 -2.57 11.69
N TYR A 55 -27.71 -2.68 10.96
CA TYR A 55 -26.43 -2.02 11.24
C TYR A 55 -26.60 -0.50 11.35
N LEU A 56 -27.31 0.13 10.42
CA LEU A 56 -27.56 1.57 10.45
C LEU A 56 -28.42 1.99 11.65
N ARG A 57 -29.42 1.19 12.00
CA ARG A 57 -30.23 1.43 13.21
C ARG A 57 -29.38 1.41 14.48
N GLU A 58 -28.46 0.46 14.59
CA GLU A 58 -27.52 0.38 15.70
C GLU A 58 -26.54 1.58 15.70
N LYS A 59 -25.96 1.92 14.55
CA LYS A 59 -25.02 3.02 14.38
C LYS A 59 -25.64 4.39 14.75
N PHE A 60 -26.87 4.63 14.34
CA PHE A 60 -27.57 5.89 14.58
C PHE A 60 -28.55 5.82 15.76
N HIS A 61 -28.48 4.79 16.61
CA HIS A 61 -29.33 4.64 17.79
C HIS A 61 -30.84 4.77 17.48
N ASP A 62 -31.32 4.13 16.42
CA ASP A 62 -32.67 4.22 15.85
C ASP A 62 -33.09 5.65 15.44
N ASN A 63 -32.17 6.61 15.37
CA ASN A 63 -32.48 7.99 14.99
C ASN A 63 -32.32 8.16 13.46
N LEU A 64 -33.46 7.98 12.77
CA LEU A 64 -33.50 8.07 11.31
C LEU A 64 -33.22 9.49 10.79
N ASP A 65 -33.62 10.53 11.55
CA ASP A 65 -33.34 11.92 11.18
C ASP A 65 -31.84 12.24 11.24
N ALA A 66 -31.16 11.72 12.26
CA ALA A 66 -29.69 11.86 12.35
C ALA A 66 -28.97 11.18 11.16
N MET A 67 -29.43 10.00 10.76
CA MET A 67 -28.90 9.31 9.58
C MET A 67 -29.14 10.11 8.28
N ASN A 68 -30.38 10.57 8.08
CA ASN A 68 -30.72 11.39 6.90
C ASN A 68 -29.87 12.66 6.82
N TYR A 69 -29.68 13.33 7.96
CA TYR A 69 -28.86 14.54 8.05
C TYR A 69 -27.38 14.23 7.79
N GLU A 70 -26.85 13.18 8.40
CA GLU A 70 -25.43 12.82 8.26
C GLU A 70 -25.07 12.41 6.85
N PHE A 71 -25.91 11.62 6.18
CA PHE A 71 -25.70 11.20 4.80
C PHE A 71 -26.21 12.21 3.76
N GLY A 72 -26.84 13.33 4.18
CA GLY A 72 -27.35 14.35 3.28
C GLY A 72 -28.50 13.85 2.38
N LEU A 73 -29.33 12.93 2.87
CA LEU A 73 -30.41 12.31 2.10
C LEU A 73 -31.58 13.25 1.79
N ASP A 74 -31.68 14.38 2.48
CA ASP A 74 -32.66 15.42 2.15
C ASP A 74 -32.40 16.05 0.78
N TYR A 75 -31.18 15.97 0.28
CA TYR A 75 -30.81 16.49 -1.02
C TYR A 75 -31.43 15.66 -2.14
N TRP A 76 -32.09 16.31 -3.08
CA TRP A 76 -32.87 15.69 -4.17
C TRP A 76 -33.95 14.70 -3.71
N SER A 77 -34.52 14.93 -2.52
CA SER A 77 -35.64 14.13 -1.99
C SER A 77 -35.33 12.62 -1.84
N ASN A 78 -34.09 12.29 -1.47
CA ASN A 78 -33.68 10.91 -1.18
C ASN A 78 -33.93 10.52 0.28
N ARG A 79 -34.56 11.40 1.09
CA ARG A 79 -34.88 11.17 2.47
C ARG A 79 -35.65 9.86 2.68
N ILE A 80 -35.27 9.13 3.71
CA ILE A 80 -35.92 7.90 4.15
C ILE A 80 -36.78 8.26 5.37
N ASP A 81 -38.08 7.96 5.33
CA ASP A 81 -39.02 8.37 6.36
C ASP A 81 -39.36 7.24 7.35
N ALA A 82 -39.07 5.98 7.01
CA ALA A 82 -39.23 4.84 7.90
C ALA A 82 -38.17 3.78 7.62
N TRP A 83 -37.72 3.09 8.67
CA TRP A 83 -36.75 2.00 8.52
C TRP A 83 -37.32 0.83 7.71
N GLU A 84 -38.63 0.60 7.77
CA GLU A 84 -39.33 -0.44 7.04
C GLU A 84 -39.41 -0.18 5.54
N ASP A 85 -39.31 1.08 5.15
CA ASP A 85 -39.34 1.54 3.74
C ASP A 85 -37.94 1.81 3.19
N PHE A 86 -36.89 1.28 3.85
CA PHE A 86 -35.50 1.49 3.41
C PHE A 86 -35.29 0.91 2.02
N PRO A 87 -34.84 1.71 1.04
CA PRO A 87 -34.69 1.27 -0.33
C PRO A 87 -33.52 0.28 -0.49
N ASP A 88 -33.52 -0.47 -1.58
CA ASP A 88 -32.34 -1.22 -2.00
C ASP A 88 -31.19 -0.24 -2.26
N VAL A 89 -30.07 -0.43 -1.59
CA VAL A 89 -28.91 0.49 -1.66
C VAL A 89 -28.16 0.39 -2.98
N ARG A 90 -28.34 -0.72 -3.70
CA ARG A 90 -27.72 -0.88 -5.04
C ARG A 90 -28.24 0.20 -6.00
N GLY A 91 -27.31 0.90 -6.62
CA GLY A 91 -27.65 2.00 -7.53
C GLY A 91 -28.02 3.31 -6.83
N THR A 92 -27.77 3.44 -5.51
CA THR A 92 -27.86 4.75 -4.86
C THR A 92 -26.97 5.75 -5.55
N ILE A 93 -27.43 7.00 -5.63
CA ILE A 93 -26.63 8.14 -6.10
C ILE A 93 -25.98 8.89 -4.94
N ASN A 94 -26.31 8.54 -3.71
CA ASN A 94 -25.76 9.16 -2.52
C ASN A 94 -24.43 8.48 -2.13
N GLY A 95 -23.33 9.22 -2.28
CA GLY A 95 -21.99 8.69 -2.04
C GLY A 95 -21.71 8.32 -0.60
N SER A 96 -22.29 9.04 0.39
CA SER A 96 -22.14 8.70 1.81
C SER A 96 -22.83 7.37 2.15
N LEU A 97 -24.06 7.19 1.70
CA LEU A 97 -24.81 5.93 1.90
C LEU A 97 -24.15 4.77 1.15
N GLY A 98 -23.67 5.00 -0.09
CA GLY A 98 -22.98 3.99 -0.88
C GLY A 98 -21.65 3.56 -0.25
N ALA A 99 -20.85 4.52 0.19
CA ALA A 99 -19.57 4.25 0.88
C ALA A 99 -19.78 3.49 2.21
N GLU A 100 -20.81 3.85 2.96
CA GLU A 100 -21.17 3.14 4.20
C GLU A 100 -21.61 1.70 3.92
N PHE A 101 -22.32 1.46 2.82
CA PHE A 101 -22.69 0.11 2.40
C PHE A 101 -21.48 -0.74 2.03
N GLU A 102 -20.52 -0.21 1.28
CA GLU A 102 -19.27 -0.90 0.95
C GLU A 102 -18.44 -1.20 2.21
N LYS A 103 -18.36 -0.25 3.14
CA LYS A 103 -17.74 -0.47 4.45
C LYS A 103 -18.42 -1.60 5.22
N PHE A 104 -19.75 -1.62 5.26
CA PHE A 104 -20.51 -2.71 5.87
C PHE A 104 -20.23 -4.05 5.18
N GLN A 105 -20.18 -4.09 3.85
CA GLN A 105 -19.90 -5.33 3.09
C GLN A 105 -18.51 -5.90 3.44
N ARG A 106 -17.49 -5.07 3.65
CA ARG A 106 -16.18 -5.53 4.15
C ARG A 106 -16.29 -6.23 5.50
N THR A 107 -17.12 -5.75 6.42
CA THR A 107 -17.32 -6.42 7.71
C THR A 107 -17.95 -7.81 7.61
N LEU A 108 -18.65 -8.09 6.51
CA LEU A 108 -19.18 -9.44 6.25
C LEU A 108 -18.05 -10.43 5.93
N VAL A 109 -17.01 -9.97 5.24
CA VAL A 109 -15.82 -10.78 4.95
C VAL A 109 -15.05 -11.08 6.24
N ASP A 110 -14.84 -10.07 7.09
CA ASP A 110 -14.17 -10.24 8.38
C ASP A 110 -14.87 -11.31 9.23
N ARG A 111 -16.20 -11.24 9.32
CA ARG A 111 -17.02 -12.21 10.05
C ARG A 111 -16.96 -13.60 9.44
N PHE A 112 -16.98 -13.69 8.12
CA PHE A 112 -16.97 -14.97 7.39
C PHE A 112 -15.65 -15.70 7.58
N LEU A 113 -14.51 -15.02 7.46
CA LEU A 113 -13.19 -15.62 7.65
C LEU A 113 -12.94 -15.94 9.14
N SER A 114 -13.34 -15.06 10.06
CA SER A 114 -13.26 -15.34 11.50
C SER A 114 -14.08 -16.58 11.90
N TRP A 115 -15.26 -16.75 11.32
CA TRP A 115 -16.10 -17.93 11.55
C TRP A 115 -15.41 -19.22 11.06
N GLN A 116 -14.81 -19.21 9.86
CA GLN A 116 -14.05 -20.36 9.36
C GLN A 116 -12.84 -20.66 10.23
N ALA A 117 -12.05 -19.65 10.57
CA ALA A 117 -10.89 -19.78 11.44
C ALA A 117 -11.26 -20.31 12.83
N GLY A 118 -12.43 -19.89 13.36
CA GLY A 118 -12.99 -20.39 14.61
C GLY A 118 -13.25 -21.90 14.57
N ILE A 119 -13.89 -22.40 13.50
CA ILE A 119 -14.15 -23.84 13.32
C ILE A 119 -12.82 -24.62 13.22
N VAL A 120 -11.86 -24.13 12.44
CA VAL A 120 -10.54 -24.75 12.29
C VAL A 120 -9.81 -24.81 13.64
N SER A 121 -9.93 -23.77 14.45
CA SER A 121 -9.31 -23.68 15.78
C SER A 121 -9.82 -24.73 16.78
N GLU A 122 -11.06 -25.23 16.61
CA GLU A 122 -11.60 -26.32 17.43
C GLU A 122 -10.87 -27.66 17.24
N TYR A 123 -10.22 -27.86 16.10
CA TYR A 123 -9.62 -29.14 15.69
C TYR A 123 -8.11 -29.10 15.56
N LYS A 124 -7.54 -27.96 15.15
CA LYS A 124 -6.10 -27.86 14.88
C LYS A 124 -5.25 -28.18 16.10
N ARG A 125 -4.05 -28.71 15.86
CA ARG A 125 -3.03 -28.81 16.91
C ARG A 125 -2.41 -27.43 17.19
N GLU A 126 -1.76 -27.31 18.32
CA GLU A 126 -1.08 -26.08 18.75
C GLU A 126 0.03 -25.65 17.76
N ASP A 127 0.73 -26.63 17.17
CA ASP A 127 1.82 -26.42 16.19
C ASP A 127 1.36 -26.08 14.77
N GLN A 128 0.05 -26.07 14.52
CA GLN A 128 -0.52 -25.74 13.19
C GLN A 128 -0.95 -24.30 13.11
N PHE A 129 -0.60 -23.63 12.01
CA PHE A 129 -1.04 -22.27 11.75
C PHE A 129 -2.40 -22.21 11.02
N ILE A 130 -3.03 -21.03 11.07
CA ILE A 130 -4.17 -20.64 10.23
C ILE A 130 -3.73 -19.44 9.43
N THR A 131 -3.95 -19.47 8.13
CA THR A 131 -3.63 -18.41 7.19
C THR A 131 -4.73 -18.23 6.14
N HIS A 132 -4.63 -17.15 5.37
CA HIS A 132 -5.47 -16.84 4.22
C HIS A 132 -4.63 -16.16 3.16
N ASN A 133 -4.88 -16.42 1.89
CA ASN A 133 -4.19 -15.79 0.77
C ASN A 133 -4.87 -14.47 0.42
N MET A 134 -4.40 -13.38 1.03
CA MET A 134 -4.86 -12.03 0.76
C MET A 134 -4.30 -11.53 -0.57
N ASP A 135 -5.15 -10.97 -1.41
CA ASP A 135 -4.78 -10.36 -2.68
C ASP A 135 -4.88 -8.83 -2.62
N PHE A 136 -4.44 -8.15 -3.67
CA PHE A 136 -4.44 -6.70 -3.79
C PHE A 136 -5.42 -6.24 -4.87
N GLU A 137 -5.73 -4.93 -4.91
CA GLU A 137 -6.36 -4.38 -6.09
C GLU A 137 -5.39 -4.52 -7.27
N TRP A 138 -5.75 -5.37 -8.24
CA TRP A 138 -4.98 -5.53 -9.47
C TRP A 138 -5.34 -4.44 -10.47
N ARG A 139 -4.37 -3.61 -10.81
CA ARG A 139 -4.53 -2.43 -11.66
C ARG A 139 -3.60 -2.52 -12.87
N GLY A 140 -3.84 -3.52 -13.71
CA GLY A 140 -2.89 -3.90 -14.73
C GLY A 140 -1.65 -4.56 -14.09
N TYR A 141 -0.54 -3.87 -14.03
CA TYR A 141 0.71 -4.37 -13.43
C TYR A 141 1.13 -3.53 -12.22
N SER A 142 0.16 -2.98 -11.51
CA SER A 142 0.37 -2.20 -10.31
C SER A 142 -0.59 -2.66 -9.22
N TYR A 143 -0.08 -2.87 -8.03
CA TYR A 143 -0.88 -3.21 -6.86
C TYR A 143 -1.39 -1.96 -6.14
N GLY A 144 -2.52 -2.14 -5.47
CA GLY A 144 -3.08 -1.18 -4.56
C GLY A 144 -3.78 -1.85 -3.38
N VAL A 145 -4.25 -1.04 -2.44
CA VAL A 145 -5.11 -1.49 -1.34
C VAL A 145 -6.36 -2.16 -1.92
N GLN A 146 -6.70 -3.35 -1.44
CA GLN A 146 -7.89 -4.09 -1.88
C GLN A 146 -9.17 -3.37 -1.43
N PRO A 147 -10.08 -2.97 -2.34
CA PRO A 147 -11.29 -2.24 -1.97
C PRO A 147 -12.36 -3.10 -1.25
N ASP A 148 -12.39 -4.41 -1.58
CA ASP A 148 -13.48 -5.31 -1.21
C ASP A 148 -13.28 -6.02 0.14
N VAL A 149 -12.13 -5.81 0.79
CA VAL A 149 -11.78 -6.39 2.10
C VAL A 149 -10.83 -5.46 2.85
N ASN A 150 -10.95 -5.41 4.17
CA ASN A 150 -9.97 -4.77 5.03
C ASN A 150 -8.97 -5.83 5.53
N HIS A 151 -7.78 -5.84 4.97
CA HIS A 151 -6.75 -6.84 5.31
C HIS A 151 -6.33 -6.80 6.79
N LEU A 152 -6.32 -5.61 7.41
CA LEU A 152 -6.01 -5.47 8.83
C LEU A 152 -7.00 -6.29 9.68
N HIS A 153 -8.30 -6.09 9.48
CA HIS A 153 -9.34 -6.80 10.23
C HIS A 153 -9.33 -8.31 9.96
N VAL A 154 -9.21 -8.72 8.71
CA VAL A 154 -9.11 -10.14 8.35
C VAL A 154 -7.91 -10.80 9.02
N SER A 155 -6.78 -10.10 9.12
CA SER A 155 -5.55 -10.65 9.71
C SER A 155 -5.70 -11.03 11.19
N GLU A 156 -6.65 -10.43 11.91
CA GLU A 156 -6.90 -10.72 13.33
C GLU A 156 -7.30 -12.18 13.57
N ALA A 157 -8.02 -12.79 12.61
CA ALA A 157 -8.44 -14.18 12.68
C ALA A 157 -7.33 -15.19 12.33
N LEU A 158 -6.21 -14.72 11.81
CA LEU A 158 -5.12 -15.55 11.31
C LEU A 158 -3.97 -15.64 12.32
N THR A 159 -3.31 -16.78 12.39
CA THR A 159 -2.10 -16.93 13.22
C THR A 159 -0.85 -16.43 12.51
N ILE A 160 -0.83 -16.54 11.18
CA ILE A 160 0.20 -15.98 10.31
C ILE A 160 -0.48 -15.37 9.07
N ALA A 161 -0.03 -14.19 8.66
CA ALA A 161 -0.53 -13.56 7.44
C ALA A 161 -0.04 -14.32 6.19
N GLY A 162 -0.89 -14.42 5.19
CA GLY A 162 -0.56 -15.01 3.89
C GLY A 162 -1.04 -14.12 2.76
N THR A 163 -0.45 -14.27 1.59
CA THR A 163 -0.75 -13.41 0.45
C THR A 163 -0.44 -14.06 -0.88
N ASP A 164 -1.10 -13.55 -1.91
CA ASP A 164 -0.80 -13.82 -3.31
C ASP A 164 -0.14 -12.58 -3.92
N ILE A 165 1.07 -12.76 -4.43
CA ILE A 165 1.83 -11.67 -5.04
C ILE A 165 2.21 -12.09 -6.46
N TYR A 166 1.51 -11.54 -7.43
CA TYR A 166 1.84 -11.64 -8.85
C TYR A 166 2.49 -10.36 -9.33
N HIS A 167 3.43 -10.42 -10.25
CA HIS A 167 4.24 -9.28 -10.67
C HIS A 167 4.63 -9.35 -12.15
N PRO A 168 5.01 -8.24 -12.78
CA PRO A 168 5.62 -8.27 -14.10
C PRO A 168 6.91 -9.09 -14.14
N SER A 169 7.23 -9.66 -15.30
CA SER A 169 8.50 -10.30 -15.60
C SER A 169 9.17 -9.64 -16.79
N GLN A 170 10.31 -10.18 -17.25
CA GLN A 170 11.11 -9.70 -18.38
C GLN A 170 11.58 -8.25 -18.14
N ASP A 171 11.47 -7.38 -19.13
CA ASP A 171 11.94 -6.00 -19.03
C ASP A 171 11.10 -5.11 -18.11
N GLU A 172 9.91 -5.57 -17.75
CA GLU A 172 8.99 -4.87 -16.84
C GLU A 172 9.19 -5.24 -15.36
N LEU A 173 10.07 -6.20 -15.06
CA LEU A 173 10.37 -6.60 -13.69
C LEU A 173 11.15 -5.51 -12.95
N THR A 174 10.55 -4.88 -11.97
CA THR A 174 11.16 -3.84 -11.12
C THR A 174 11.33 -4.27 -9.67
N GLY A 175 10.66 -5.35 -9.26
CA GLY A 175 10.58 -5.80 -7.86
C GLY A 175 9.64 -4.97 -6.98
N THR A 176 9.07 -3.89 -7.50
CA THR A 176 8.24 -2.97 -6.70
C THR A 176 6.96 -3.65 -6.21
N GLU A 177 6.34 -4.52 -7.03
CA GLU A 177 5.11 -5.24 -6.64
C GLU A 177 5.39 -6.23 -5.50
N ILE A 178 6.50 -6.96 -5.58
CA ILE A 178 6.94 -7.89 -4.52
C ILE A 178 7.17 -7.13 -3.21
N ALA A 179 7.84 -5.98 -3.31
CA ALA A 179 8.12 -5.13 -2.16
C ALA A 179 6.84 -4.52 -1.56
N PHE A 180 5.95 -3.95 -2.39
CA PHE A 180 4.68 -3.36 -1.95
C PHE A 180 3.80 -4.40 -1.22
N GLY A 181 3.58 -5.55 -1.87
CA GLY A 181 2.79 -6.63 -1.29
C GLY A 181 3.40 -7.16 -0.01
N GLY A 182 4.71 -7.45 -0.02
CA GLY A 182 5.43 -7.96 1.13
C GLY A 182 5.44 -7.01 2.32
N ASP A 183 5.71 -5.73 2.09
CA ASP A 183 5.72 -4.71 3.15
C ASP A 183 4.33 -4.53 3.76
N MET A 184 3.27 -4.52 2.93
CA MET A 184 1.89 -4.40 3.43
C MET A 184 1.49 -5.61 4.28
N ILE A 185 1.70 -6.83 3.80
CA ILE A 185 1.28 -8.05 4.52
C ILE A 185 2.10 -8.26 5.80
N ARG A 186 3.40 -7.98 5.76
CA ARG A 186 4.24 -8.01 6.97
C ARG A 186 3.73 -7.04 8.03
N SER A 187 3.30 -5.85 7.63
CA SER A 187 2.84 -4.79 8.54
C SER A 187 1.54 -5.14 9.27
N LEU A 188 0.70 -6.04 8.73
CA LEU A 188 -0.56 -6.43 9.37
C LEU A 188 -0.36 -7.04 10.77
N LYS A 189 0.72 -7.80 10.95
CA LYS A 189 1.05 -8.47 12.21
C LYS A 189 2.42 -8.07 12.77
N HIS A 190 3.13 -7.16 12.10
CA HIS A 190 4.52 -6.81 12.40
C HIS A 190 5.43 -8.05 12.53
N ASP A 191 5.17 -9.06 11.69
CA ASP A 191 5.87 -10.33 11.70
C ASP A 191 6.00 -10.91 10.28
N ASN A 192 6.79 -11.98 10.16
CA ASN A 192 6.96 -12.70 8.91
C ASN A 192 5.63 -13.24 8.38
N TYR A 193 5.57 -13.47 7.08
CA TYR A 193 4.35 -13.88 6.36
C TYR A 193 4.65 -15.01 5.38
N LEU A 194 3.58 -15.56 4.77
CA LEU A 194 3.68 -16.60 3.76
C LEU A 194 3.26 -16.05 2.40
N VAL A 195 4.04 -16.31 1.36
CA VAL A 195 3.60 -16.18 -0.03
C VAL A 195 2.94 -17.49 -0.42
N LEU A 196 1.63 -17.47 -0.53
CA LEU A 196 0.79 -18.64 -0.79
C LEU A 196 0.58 -18.86 -2.28
N GLU A 197 0.66 -17.78 -3.06
CA GLU A 197 0.68 -17.83 -4.52
C GLU A 197 1.63 -16.77 -5.09
N THR A 198 2.43 -17.18 -6.06
CA THR A 198 3.14 -16.30 -6.98
C THR A 198 3.34 -17.03 -8.31
N GLU A 199 3.51 -16.28 -9.41
CA GLU A 199 3.67 -16.91 -10.70
C GLU A 199 4.96 -17.73 -10.82
N ALA A 200 4.84 -18.88 -11.50
CA ALA A 200 5.99 -19.66 -11.98
C ALA A 200 6.54 -19.07 -13.30
N GLN A 201 5.66 -18.89 -14.29
CA GLN A 201 5.98 -18.33 -15.59
C GLN A 201 5.14 -17.11 -15.97
N GLY A 202 4.17 -16.74 -15.15
CA GLY A 202 3.25 -15.64 -15.40
C GLY A 202 2.17 -15.93 -16.43
N PHE A 203 1.20 -15.04 -16.51
CA PHE A 203 0.09 -15.04 -17.44
C PHE A 203 0.58 -14.77 -18.88
N PRO A 204 -0.20 -14.99 -19.95
CA PRO A 204 0.30 -15.31 -21.30
C PRO A 204 1.42 -14.43 -21.83
N CYS A 205 1.54 -13.21 -21.35
CA CYS A 205 2.51 -12.24 -21.84
C CYS A 205 3.95 -12.53 -21.48
N TRP A 206 4.22 -13.34 -20.42
CA TRP A 206 5.54 -13.49 -19.85
C TRP A 206 6.02 -14.91 -19.75
N THR A 207 7.30 -15.07 -19.95
CA THR A 207 8.13 -16.17 -19.49
C THR A 207 9.35 -15.50 -18.88
N PRO A 208 9.69 -15.73 -17.60
CA PRO A 208 10.78 -15.01 -16.95
C PRO A 208 12.10 -15.25 -17.70
N TYR A 209 12.93 -14.19 -17.77
CA TYR A 209 14.29 -14.35 -18.24
C TYR A 209 15.09 -15.17 -17.24
N LYS A 210 16.17 -15.78 -17.71
CA LYS A 210 17.07 -16.54 -16.84
C LYS A 210 17.55 -15.69 -15.65
N GLY A 211 17.41 -16.22 -14.46
CA GLY A 211 17.71 -15.57 -13.19
C GLY A 211 16.55 -14.83 -12.54
N GLN A 212 15.51 -14.48 -13.29
CA GLN A 212 14.40 -13.69 -12.76
C GLN A 212 13.56 -14.44 -11.74
N LEU A 213 13.25 -15.73 -11.97
CA LEU A 213 12.50 -16.53 -11.00
C LEU A 213 13.25 -16.60 -9.66
N ARG A 214 14.57 -16.78 -9.73
CA ARG A 214 15.43 -16.83 -8.55
C ARG A 214 15.52 -15.46 -7.87
N LEU A 215 15.71 -14.38 -8.62
CA LEU A 215 15.69 -13.01 -8.09
C LEU A 215 14.39 -12.70 -7.37
N CYS A 216 13.22 -13.04 -7.95
CA CYS A 216 11.91 -12.84 -7.33
C CYS A 216 11.76 -13.65 -6.05
N ALA A 217 12.21 -14.91 -6.02
CA ALA A 217 12.18 -15.74 -4.82
C ALA A 217 12.96 -15.07 -3.66
N TYR A 218 14.15 -14.58 -3.92
CA TYR A 218 14.94 -13.86 -2.91
C TYR A 218 14.36 -12.49 -2.56
N SER A 219 13.66 -11.83 -3.49
CA SER A 219 12.95 -10.58 -3.22
C SER A 219 11.82 -10.76 -2.20
N HIS A 220 11.08 -11.87 -2.28
CA HIS A 220 10.07 -12.23 -1.28
C HIS A 220 10.71 -12.44 0.10
N LEU A 221 11.81 -13.20 0.19
CA LEU A 221 12.54 -13.39 1.45
C LEU A 221 13.08 -12.07 1.99
N ALA A 222 13.65 -11.23 1.15
CA ALA A 222 14.14 -9.90 1.53
C ALA A 222 13.05 -8.99 2.10
N SER A 223 11.79 -9.19 1.72
CA SER A 223 10.62 -8.51 2.26
C SER A 223 10.10 -9.14 3.57
N GLY A 224 10.62 -10.30 3.98
CA GLY A 224 10.27 -10.99 5.23
C GLY A 224 9.36 -12.22 5.05
N ALA A 225 9.18 -12.73 3.83
CA ALA A 225 8.45 -13.97 3.62
C ALA A 225 9.21 -15.19 4.16
N ASN A 226 8.47 -16.16 4.72
CA ASN A 226 9.00 -17.44 5.20
C ASN A 226 8.67 -18.61 4.27
N SER A 227 7.85 -18.40 3.25
CA SER A 227 7.54 -19.41 2.23
C SER A 227 7.28 -18.76 0.88
N ILE A 228 7.44 -19.55 -0.17
CA ILE A 228 7.09 -19.19 -1.54
C ILE A 228 6.41 -20.41 -2.16
N MET A 229 5.16 -20.23 -2.60
CA MET A 229 4.38 -21.25 -3.29
C MET A 229 4.04 -20.76 -4.68
N TYR A 230 4.42 -21.57 -5.68
CA TYR A 230 4.19 -21.20 -7.07
C TYR A 230 2.80 -21.64 -7.55
N TRP A 231 2.08 -20.75 -8.18
CA TRP A 231 0.95 -21.06 -9.02
C TRP A 231 1.46 -21.26 -10.45
N HIS A 232 1.61 -22.50 -10.95
CA HIS A 232 1.40 -23.72 -10.20
C HIS A 232 2.35 -24.82 -10.71
N TRP A 233 2.11 -26.11 -10.35
CA TRP A 233 3.02 -27.20 -10.66
C TRP A 233 3.25 -27.42 -12.16
N HIS A 234 2.17 -27.50 -12.95
CA HIS A 234 2.25 -27.65 -14.41
C HIS A 234 1.25 -26.72 -15.10
N SER A 235 1.54 -26.35 -16.34
CA SER A 235 0.65 -25.53 -17.15
C SER A 235 -0.70 -26.24 -17.37
N ILE A 236 -1.81 -25.52 -17.22
CA ILE A 236 -3.17 -26.06 -17.28
C ILE A 236 -3.54 -26.40 -18.71
N HIS A 237 -4.13 -27.60 -18.93
CA HIS A 237 -4.46 -28.11 -20.26
C HIS A 237 -5.82 -27.68 -20.77
N ASN A 238 -6.71 -27.23 -19.88
CA ASN A 238 -8.07 -26.85 -20.22
C ASN A 238 -8.63 -25.87 -19.18
N SER A 239 -9.84 -25.35 -19.42
CA SER A 239 -10.50 -24.38 -18.58
C SER A 239 -9.97 -22.93 -18.74
N PHE A 240 -10.36 -22.05 -17.85
CA PHE A 240 -10.15 -20.61 -17.97
C PHE A 240 -8.66 -20.22 -17.94
N GLU A 241 -7.87 -20.89 -17.10
CA GLU A 241 -6.45 -20.58 -16.86
C GLU A 241 -5.49 -21.39 -17.76
N THR A 242 -5.90 -21.84 -18.93
CA THR A 242 -5.06 -22.64 -19.85
C THR A 242 -3.71 -21.98 -20.17
N TYR A 243 -3.66 -20.65 -20.22
CA TYR A 243 -2.42 -19.92 -20.48
C TYR A 243 -1.69 -19.45 -19.22
N TRP A 244 -2.18 -19.77 -18.03
CA TRP A 244 -1.44 -19.58 -16.80
C TRP A 244 -0.43 -20.71 -16.67
N LYS A 245 0.84 -20.38 -16.91
CA LYS A 245 1.90 -21.37 -17.10
C LYS A 245 2.52 -21.75 -15.76
N GLY A 246 2.60 -23.05 -15.50
CA GLY A 246 3.21 -23.60 -14.29
C GLY A 246 4.73 -23.77 -14.40
N LEU A 247 5.32 -24.43 -13.39
CA LEU A 247 6.73 -24.81 -13.40
C LEU A 247 7.04 -25.75 -14.56
N LEU A 248 6.20 -26.77 -14.79
CA LEU A 248 6.27 -27.62 -15.96
C LEU A 248 5.45 -27.04 -17.12
N SER A 249 5.92 -27.24 -18.34
CA SER A 249 5.21 -26.87 -19.56
C SER A 249 3.96 -27.71 -19.81
N HIS A 250 3.19 -27.41 -20.87
CA HIS A 250 1.98 -28.18 -21.21
C HIS A 250 2.26 -29.64 -21.58
N ASP A 251 3.46 -29.94 -22.04
CA ASP A 251 3.92 -31.32 -22.32
C ASP A 251 4.35 -32.07 -21.04
N LEU A 252 4.22 -31.44 -19.87
CA LEU A 252 4.64 -31.94 -18.55
C LEU A 252 6.15 -32.18 -18.44
N ALA A 253 6.93 -31.65 -19.37
CA ALA A 253 8.38 -31.78 -19.37
C ALA A 253 9.04 -30.63 -18.59
N GLU A 254 10.29 -30.90 -18.17
CA GLU A 254 11.16 -29.91 -17.58
C GLU A 254 11.54 -28.83 -18.60
N ASN A 255 11.52 -27.60 -18.13
CA ASN A 255 11.93 -26.41 -18.88
C ASN A 255 12.95 -25.59 -18.06
N ASP A 256 13.36 -24.43 -18.55
CA ASP A 256 14.33 -23.58 -17.84
C ASP A 256 13.79 -23.07 -16.52
N THR A 257 12.50 -22.72 -16.42
CA THR A 257 11.83 -22.29 -15.19
C THR A 257 11.85 -23.38 -14.12
N TYR A 258 11.54 -24.63 -14.50
CA TYR A 258 11.61 -25.77 -13.59
C TYR A 258 13.04 -26.00 -13.06
N ARG A 259 14.04 -25.95 -13.95
CA ARG A 259 15.44 -26.09 -13.54
C ARG A 259 15.88 -24.98 -12.59
N GLU A 260 15.45 -23.75 -12.82
CA GLU A 260 15.72 -22.64 -11.93
C GLU A 260 15.02 -22.81 -10.56
N ALA A 261 13.76 -23.27 -10.54
CA ALA A 261 13.06 -23.63 -9.30
C ALA A 261 13.78 -24.74 -8.51
N CYS A 262 14.39 -25.72 -9.18
CA CYS A 262 15.22 -26.74 -8.53
C CYS A 262 16.47 -26.13 -7.87
N ILE A 263 17.09 -25.11 -8.47
CA ILE A 263 18.23 -24.39 -7.89
C ILE A 263 17.75 -23.65 -6.63
N ILE A 264 16.65 -22.90 -6.71
CA ILE A 264 16.05 -22.19 -5.57
C ILE A 264 15.76 -23.16 -4.41
N GLY A 265 15.10 -24.28 -4.69
CA GLY A 265 14.76 -25.28 -3.69
C GLY A 265 15.99 -25.92 -3.02
N LYS A 266 17.09 -26.09 -3.76
CA LYS A 266 18.37 -26.54 -3.20
C LYS A 266 18.99 -25.48 -2.30
N GLU A 267 19.09 -24.24 -2.75
CA GLU A 267 19.66 -23.12 -1.99
C GLU A 267 18.87 -22.87 -0.71
N PHE A 268 17.53 -22.90 -0.76
CA PHE A 268 16.68 -22.74 0.43
C PHE A 268 16.86 -23.87 1.44
N ARG A 269 17.05 -25.10 0.97
CA ARG A 269 17.33 -26.24 1.85
C ARG A 269 18.68 -26.11 2.56
N GLU A 270 19.69 -25.63 1.85
CA GLU A 270 21.07 -25.54 2.36
C GLU A 270 21.31 -24.27 3.19
N LYS A 271 20.65 -23.16 2.84
CA LYS A 271 20.95 -21.82 3.38
C LYS A 271 19.73 -21.12 4.02
N GLY A 272 18.54 -21.68 3.92
CA GLY A 272 17.29 -21.05 4.35
C GLY A 272 17.30 -20.56 5.79
N SER A 273 17.97 -21.28 6.72
CA SER A 273 18.07 -20.85 8.11
C SER A 273 18.74 -19.49 8.32
N HIS A 274 19.54 -19.01 7.38
CA HIS A 274 20.12 -17.67 7.41
C HIS A 274 19.19 -16.58 6.90
N MET A 275 18.11 -16.95 6.18
CA MET A 275 17.31 -16.05 5.36
C MET A 275 15.84 -15.95 5.76
N VAL A 276 15.34 -16.87 6.59
CA VAL A 276 13.97 -16.86 7.13
C VAL A 276 13.90 -16.16 8.48
N ASN A 277 12.70 -15.86 8.95
CA ASN A 277 12.42 -15.21 10.23
C ASN A 277 13.14 -13.85 10.37
N LEU A 278 13.34 -13.16 9.27
CA LEU A 278 13.99 -11.86 9.28
C LEU A 278 13.18 -10.85 10.10
N LYS A 279 13.77 -10.31 11.14
CA LYS A 279 13.20 -9.19 11.90
C LYS A 279 13.53 -7.90 11.19
N LYS A 280 12.50 -7.25 10.68
CA LYS A 280 12.60 -5.96 9.99
C LYS A 280 12.35 -4.83 10.99
N LYS A 281 13.07 -3.72 10.82
CA LYS A 281 12.86 -2.50 11.58
C LYS A 281 12.95 -1.31 10.64
N ASN A 282 11.81 -0.73 10.32
CA ASN A 282 11.72 0.40 9.42
C ASN A 282 11.45 1.69 10.20
N ASP A 283 12.14 2.76 9.81
CA ASP A 283 11.97 4.11 10.38
C ASP A 283 10.84 4.89 9.68
N VAL A 284 10.33 4.38 8.56
CA VAL A 284 9.37 5.04 7.69
C VAL A 284 8.10 4.20 7.55
N ALA A 285 6.94 4.85 7.52
CA ALA A 285 5.67 4.19 7.22
C ALA A 285 4.84 4.96 6.19
N VAL A 286 3.95 4.24 5.51
CA VAL A 286 2.91 4.80 4.64
C VAL A 286 1.55 4.43 5.21
N MET A 287 0.69 5.43 5.46
CA MET A 287 -0.67 5.19 5.94
C MET A 287 -1.60 4.90 4.78
N VAL A 288 -2.37 3.81 4.90
CA VAL A 288 -3.40 3.44 3.92
C VAL A 288 -4.76 3.28 4.59
N SER A 289 -5.82 3.56 3.85
CA SER A 289 -7.20 3.54 4.37
C SER A 289 -8.19 3.02 3.34
N ASN A 290 -8.94 1.98 3.70
CA ASN A 290 -10.06 1.49 2.90
C ASN A 290 -11.19 2.54 2.81
N GLU A 291 -11.41 3.30 3.89
CA GLU A 291 -12.45 4.34 3.93
C GLU A 291 -12.10 5.50 2.99
N ALA A 292 -10.84 5.95 2.98
CA ALA A 292 -10.39 6.98 2.04
C ALA A 292 -10.46 6.50 0.58
N LEU A 293 -10.07 5.23 0.32
CA LEU A 293 -10.20 4.60 -1.00
C LEU A 293 -11.66 4.59 -1.45
N THR A 294 -12.56 4.09 -0.61
CA THR A 294 -14.01 4.01 -0.92
C THR A 294 -14.59 5.41 -1.15
N ALA A 295 -14.27 6.36 -0.26
CA ALA A 295 -14.73 7.74 -0.42
C ALA A 295 -14.28 8.38 -1.74
N LEU A 296 -13.01 8.16 -2.13
CA LEU A 296 -12.47 8.68 -3.39
C LEU A 296 -12.92 7.90 -4.63
N ASN A 297 -13.47 6.69 -4.48
CA ASN A 297 -14.19 6.02 -5.56
C ASN A 297 -15.56 6.67 -5.81
N TRP A 298 -16.23 7.17 -4.76
CA TRP A 298 -17.49 7.91 -4.88
C TRP A 298 -17.28 9.38 -5.27
N PHE A 299 -16.25 10.01 -4.75
CA PHE A 299 -15.91 11.43 -4.95
C PHE A 299 -14.51 11.55 -5.54
N GLY A 300 -14.34 11.12 -6.78
CA GLY A 300 -13.06 10.99 -7.46
C GLY A 300 -12.15 12.23 -7.35
N ILE A 301 -10.85 12.01 -7.36
CA ILE A 301 -9.84 13.07 -7.27
C ILE A 301 -10.01 14.08 -8.40
N GLN A 302 -10.23 13.58 -9.62
CA GLN A 302 -10.44 14.36 -10.83
C GLN A 302 -11.91 14.35 -11.28
N ALA A 303 -12.86 14.16 -10.33
CA ALA A 303 -14.26 13.99 -10.66
C ALA A 303 -14.80 15.19 -11.46
N THR A 304 -15.23 14.91 -12.66
CA THR A 304 -16.14 15.75 -13.43
C THR A 304 -17.50 15.07 -13.48
N SER A 305 -18.54 15.78 -13.88
CA SER A 305 -19.89 15.20 -13.93
C SER A 305 -19.91 13.90 -14.76
N GLY A 306 -19.99 12.75 -14.10
CA GLY A 306 -20.08 11.43 -14.70
C GLY A 306 -18.76 10.71 -15.00
N ASP A 307 -17.61 11.28 -14.62
CA ASP A 307 -16.29 10.65 -14.78
C ASP A 307 -15.44 10.87 -13.52
N ASN A 308 -14.87 9.80 -12.98
CA ASN A 308 -13.99 9.85 -11.80
C ASN A 308 -12.54 10.18 -12.13
N GLY A 309 -12.21 10.41 -13.41
CA GLY A 309 -10.84 10.65 -13.87
C GLY A 309 -9.97 9.39 -13.87
N GLU A 310 -8.75 9.53 -14.38
CA GLU A 310 -7.78 8.42 -14.49
C GLU A 310 -7.09 8.13 -13.17
N ILE A 311 -6.83 9.15 -12.34
CA ILE A 311 -6.07 9.02 -11.09
C ILE A 311 -7.00 8.74 -9.91
N ARG A 312 -6.73 7.65 -9.20
CA ARG A 312 -7.49 7.16 -8.05
C ARG A 312 -6.63 7.13 -6.78
N TYR A 313 -7.23 6.79 -5.66
CA TYR A 313 -6.54 6.69 -4.37
C TYR A 313 -5.26 5.85 -4.43
N ASN A 314 -5.34 4.65 -5.01
CA ASN A 314 -4.18 3.76 -5.11
C ASN A 314 -3.05 4.32 -5.99
N ASP A 315 -3.32 5.23 -6.93
CA ASP A 315 -2.27 5.92 -7.69
C ASP A 315 -1.49 6.89 -6.81
N VAL A 316 -2.16 7.56 -5.86
CA VAL A 316 -1.50 8.46 -4.90
C VAL A 316 -0.66 7.65 -3.90
N VAL A 317 -1.17 6.51 -3.43
CA VAL A 317 -0.40 5.58 -2.58
C VAL A 317 0.86 5.11 -3.31
N ARG A 318 0.72 4.66 -4.55
CA ARG A 318 1.85 4.16 -5.37
C ARG A 318 2.81 5.28 -5.75
N TRP A 319 2.34 6.48 -6.01
CA TRP A 319 3.20 7.64 -6.28
C TRP A 319 4.22 7.86 -5.14
N ILE A 320 3.78 7.74 -3.88
CA ILE A 320 4.65 7.84 -2.70
C ILE A 320 5.51 6.58 -2.54
N TYR A 321 4.89 5.40 -2.55
CA TYR A 321 5.58 4.14 -2.29
C TYR A 321 6.69 3.85 -3.33
N ASP A 322 6.38 4.03 -4.62
CA ASP A 322 7.33 3.77 -5.70
C ASP A 322 8.55 4.71 -5.65
N ALA A 323 8.34 5.96 -5.20
CA ALA A 323 9.44 6.90 -4.99
C ALA A 323 10.34 6.46 -3.81
N LEU A 324 9.75 6.06 -2.67
CA LEU A 324 10.50 5.50 -1.53
C LEU A 324 11.29 4.26 -1.95
N TYR A 325 10.64 3.31 -2.63
CA TYR A 325 11.28 2.08 -3.11
C TYR A 325 12.49 2.36 -4.01
N ARG A 326 12.33 3.24 -5.01
CA ARG A 326 13.43 3.62 -5.93
C ARG A 326 14.59 4.33 -5.23
N MET A 327 14.33 4.98 -4.10
CA MET A 327 15.33 5.61 -3.25
C MET A 327 15.95 4.64 -2.22
N ASN A 328 15.63 3.35 -2.28
CA ASN A 328 16.07 2.34 -1.31
C ASN A 328 15.65 2.68 0.12
N VAL A 329 14.44 3.18 0.30
CA VAL A 329 13.82 3.43 1.61
C VAL A 329 12.79 2.35 1.86
N GLU A 330 13.09 1.44 2.78
CA GLU A 330 12.12 0.43 3.22
C GLU A 330 11.09 1.09 4.14
N CYS A 331 9.83 0.68 4.02
CA CYS A 331 8.76 1.20 4.87
C CYS A 331 7.82 0.09 5.34
N ASP A 332 7.08 0.37 6.40
CA ASP A 332 5.92 -0.39 6.83
C ASP A 332 4.65 0.31 6.37
N PHE A 333 3.52 -0.39 6.44
CA PHE A 333 2.21 0.21 6.31
C PHE A 333 1.55 0.38 7.68
N VAL A 334 0.79 1.46 7.82
CA VAL A 334 -0.05 1.73 8.99
C VAL A 334 -1.45 2.11 8.52
N TRP A 335 -2.42 1.96 9.40
CA TRP A 335 -3.84 2.22 9.14
C TRP A 335 -4.37 3.32 10.07
N PRO A 336 -5.52 3.95 9.76
CA PRO A 336 -6.18 4.86 10.68
C PRO A 336 -6.46 4.27 12.07
N GLU A 337 -6.57 2.96 12.16
CA GLU A 337 -6.77 2.20 13.40
C GLU A 337 -5.48 1.95 14.20
N SER A 338 -4.31 2.15 13.60
CA SER A 338 -3.02 1.95 14.28
C SER A 338 -2.87 2.94 15.44
N GLU A 339 -2.81 2.43 16.67
CA GLU A 339 -2.79 3.27 17.88
C GLU A 339 -1.42 3.89 18.14
N ASP A 340 -0.34 3.11 17.98
CA ASP A 340 1.03 3.55 18.23
C ASP A 340 1.79 3.83 16.93
N LEU A 341 2.07 5.08 16.69
CA LEU A 341 2.85 5.58 15.55
C LEU A 341 4.28 5.97 15.95
N SER A 342 4.62 5.93 17.24
CA SER A 342 5.87 6.48 17.80
C SER A 342 7.13 5.76 17.36
N GLN A 343 7.00 4.52 16.86
CA GLN A 343 8.12 3.74 16.35
C GLN A 343 8.70 4.28 15.03
N TYR A 344 7.91 5.06 14.28
CA TYR A 344 8.31 5.61 12.98
C TYR A 344 8.83 7.04 13.14
N LYS A 345 9.91 7.35 12.44
CA LYS A 345 10.48 8.70 12.36
C LYS A 345 9.77 9.57 11.32
N ALA A 346 9.29 8.94 10.24
CA ALA A 346 8.52 9.62 9.20
C ALA A 346 7.30 8.77 8.78
N ILE A 347 6.14 9.44 8.64
CA ILE A 347 4.90 8.82 8.14
C ILE A 347 4.38 9.61 6.96
N PHE A 348 4.13 8.92 5.85
CA PHE A 348 3.50 9.47 4.67
C PHE A 348 2.01 9.11 4.64
N VAL A 349 1.17 10.10 4.45
CA VAL A 349 -0.31 9.99 4.48
C VAL A 349 -0.88 10.41 3.14
N PRO A 350 -0.96 9.50 2.15
CA PRO A 350 -1.51 9.80 0.83
C PRO A 350 -3.03 9.91 0.90
N ALA A 351 -3.57 11.06 0.47
CA ALA A 351 -4.99 11.33 0.21
C ALA A 351 -5.97 10.73 1.24
N LEU A 352 -5.72 10.92 2.53
CA LEU A 352 -6.60 10.47 3.63
C LEU A 352 -7.89 11.29 3.64
N TYR A 353 -8.72 11.11 2.62
CA TYR A 353 -9.90 11.94 2.33
C TYR A 353 -10.93 11.90 3.45
N ALA A 354 -11.25 10.71 3.93
CA ALA A 354 -12.23 10.48 4.99
C ALA A 354 -11.59 9.78 6.17
N ALA A 355 -11.72 10.35 7.36
CA ALA A 355 -11.20 9.79 8.60
C ALA A 355 -11.99 10.32 9.81
N PRO A 356 -12.07 9.57 10.93
CA PRO A 356 -12.58 10.10 12.17
C PRO A 356 -11.66 11.15 12.77
N ASP A 357 -12.21 12.10 13.51
CA ASP A 357 -11.47 13.18 14.18
C ASP A 357 -10.31 12.64 15.03
N SER A 358 -10.51 11.54 15.73
CA SER A 358 -9.51 10.90 16.57
C SER A 358 -8.25 10.48 15.82
N THR A 359 -8.38 10.09 14.55
CA THR A 359 -7.22 9.78 13.69
C THR A 359 -6.46 11.05 13.33
N LEU A 360 -7.16 12.12 12.96
CA LEU A 360 -6.54 13.40 12.63
C LEU A 360 -5.84 14.03 13.85
N GLU A 361 -6.45 13.96 15.02
CA GLU A 361 -5.86 14.38 16.28
C GLU A 361 -4.60 13.58 16.64
N ARG A 362 -4.61 12.27 16.43
CA ARG A 362 -3.44 11.39 16.65
C ARG A 362 -2.30 11.74 15.71
N LEU A 363 -2.57 12.08 14.45
CA LEU A 363 -1.55 12.54 13.52
C LEU A 363 -0.94 13.88 13.98
N ASN A 364 -1.74 14.83 14.44
CA ASN A 364 -1.24 16.07 15.04
C ASN A 364 -0.38 15.78 16.28
N GLN A 365 -0.83 14.87 17.15
CA GLN A 365 -0.06 14.50 18.35
C GLN A 365 1.27 13.82 18.00
N TYR A 366 1.29 12.94 16.98
CA TYR A 366 2.52 12.32 16.47
C TYR A 366 3.57 13.37 16.08
N VAL A 367 3.16 14.43 15.37
CA VAL A 367 4.06 15.53 15.02
C VAL A 367 4.51 16.28 16.27
N LYS A 368 3.57 16.60 17.16
CA LYS A 368 3.86 17.33 18.41
C LYS A 368 4.91 16.63 19.26
N ASP A 369 4.93 15.30 19.25
CA ASP A 369 5.83 14.43 20.01
C ASP A 369 7.17 14.18 19.32
N GLY A 370 7.39 14.72 18.11
CA GLY A 370 8.69 14.72 17.43
C GLY A 370 8.71 13.92 16.11
N GLY A 371 7.60 13.35 15.68
CA GLY A 371 7.50 12.67 14.40
C GLY A 371 7.54 13.62 13.20
N THR A 372 7.94 13.12 12.04
CA THR A 372 7.86 13.85 10.77
C THR A 372 6.69 13.31 9.95
N LEU A 373 5.71 14.16 9.68
CA LEU A 373 4.47 13.80 8.96
C LEU A 373 4.48 14.39 7.56
N VAL A 374 4.08 13.62 6.57
CA VAL A 374 3.85 14.09 5.19
C VAL A 374 2.42 13.80 4.80
N VAL A 375 1.66 14.83 4.50
CA VAL A 375 0.25 14.71 4.12
C VAL A 375 0.09 15.22 2.69
N THR A 376 -0.70 14.53 1.88
CA THR A 376 -0.96 14.98 0.51
C THR A 376 -2.36 15.59 0.39
N PHE A 377 -2.58 16.27 -0.72
CA PHE A 377 -3.87 16.82 -1.14
C PHE A 377 -5.04 15.84 -0.87
N LYS A 378 -6.24 16.36 -0.73
CA LYS A 378 -7.48 15.62 -0.40
C LYS A 378 -7.52 15.04 1.02
N SER A 379 -6.52 15.23 1.86
CA SER A 379 -6.53 14.67 3.23
C SER A 379 -7.33 15.56 4.20
N GLY A 380 -8.00 14.92 5.19
CA GLY A 380 -8.76 15.60 6.24
C GLY A 380 -10.00 16.35 5.73
N PHE A 381 -10.54 15.93 4.57
CA PHE A 381 -11.61 16.65 3.90
C PHE A 381 -13.00 16.31 4.42
N ALA A 382 -13.22 15.04 4.78
CA ALA A 382 -14.50 14.51 5.25
C ALA A 382 -14.32 13.63 6.51
N ASN A 383 -15.41 13.49 7.27
CA ASN A 383 -15.48 12.55 8.38
C ASN A 383 -15.63 11.10 7.89
N GLU A 384 -15.69 10.14 8.82
CA GLU A 384 -15.83 8.70 8.56
C GLU A 384 -17.12 8.28 7.85
N ASN A 385 -18.10 9.19 7.75
CA ASN A 385 -19.35 9.02 7.01
C ASN A 385 -19.31 9.70 5.62
N VAL A 386 -18.12 10.14 5.20
CA VAL A 386 -17.89 10.86 3.95
C VAL A 386 -18.68 12.17 3.85
N LYS A 387 -18.95 12.81 4.99
CA LYS A 387 -19.51 14.14 5.08
C LYS A 387 -18.41 15.16 5.21
N VAL A 388 -18.37 16.11 4.27
CA VAL A 388 -17.36 17.17 4.24
C VAL A 388 -17.45 18.05 5.48
N HIS A 389 -16.32 18.37 6.08
CA HIS A 389 -16.26 19.26 7.24
C HIS A 389 -16.64 20.69 6.86
N ALA A 390 -17.51 21.30 7.69
CA ALA A 390 -17.91 22.71 7.53
C ALA A 390 -16.91 23.65 8.20
N ASP A 391 -15.63 23.49 7.88
CA ASP A 391 -14.51 24.28 8.38
C ASP A 391 -13.47 24.47 7.27
N ALA A 392 -12.53 25.37 7.48
CA ALA A 392 -11.39 25.54 6.56
C ALA A 392 -10.56 24.25 6.53
N GLN A 393 -10.21 23.82 5.33
CA GLN A 393 -9.45 22.60 5.13
C GLN A 393 -7.94 22.84 5.39
N PRO A 394 -7.18 21.82 5.80
CA PRO A 394 -7.55 20.41 6.00
C PRO A 394 -8.06 20.10 7.43
N TYR A 395 -9.03 20.86 7.92
CA TYR A 395 -9.75 20.64 9.18
C TYR A 395 -8.79 20.57 10.40
N ILE A 396 -8.86 19.53 11.22
CA ILE A 396 -8.00 19.34 12.41
C ILE A 396 -6.50 19.36 12.04
N LEU A 397 -6.12 18.87 10.88
CA LEU A 397 -4.72 18.83 10.46
C LEU A 397 -4.09 20.21 10.24
N LYS A 398 -4.90 21.28 10.14
CA LYS A 398 -4.42 22.67 10.04
C LYS A 398 -3.38 23.00 11.12
N ASP A 399 -3.59 22.51 12.35
CA ASP A 399 -2.75 22.83 13.49
C ASP A 399 -1.30 22.36 13.29
N ALA A 400 -1.12 21.10 12.92
CA ALA A 400 0.21 20.56 12.67
C ALA A 400 0.81 21.07 11.36
N LEU A 401 0.00 21.25 10.33
CA LEU A 401 0.44 21.62 8.99
C LEU A 401 0.73 23.13 8.85
N GLY A 402 0.15 23.99 9.71
CA GLY A 402 0.31 25.43 9.66
C GLY A 402 -0.17 26.06 8.35
N ILE A 403 -1.22 25.49 7.76
CA ILE A 403 -1.85 25.95 6.51
C ILE A 403 -3.36 25.83 6.58
N SER A 404 -4.04 26.60 5.74
CA SER A 404 -5.44 26.35 5.39
C SER A 404 -5.65 26.46 3.89
N TYR A 405 -6.79 25.99 3.40
CA TYR A 405 -7.29 26.26 2.05
C TYR A 405 -8.82 26.21 2.02
N ASP A 406 -9.40 26.91 1.07
CA ASP A 406 -10.84 26.97 0.81
C ASP A 406 -11.19 26.78 -0.67
N GLN A 407 -10.18 26.73 -1.51
CA GLN A 407 -10.35 26.56 -2.97
C GLN A 407 -9.35 25.53 -3.51
N PHE A 408 -9.80 24.83 -4.55
CA PHE A 408 -8.99 23.86 -5.29
C PHE A 408 -9.44 23.87 -6.77
N THR A 409 -8.55 23.36 -7.63
CA THR A 409 -8.84 23.28 -9.08
C THR A 409 -7.99 22.19 -9.72
N PHE A 410 -8.23 21.95 -11.01
CA PHE A 410 -7.35 21.14 -11.82
C PHE A 410 -6.23 22.00 -12.40
N PRO A 411 -4.96 21.58 -12.31
CA PRO A 411 -3.86 22.32 -12.92
C PRO A 411 -3.94 22.24 -14.46
N HIS A 412 -3.66 23.37 -15.10
CA HIS A 412 -3.50 23.44 -16.55
C HIS A 412 -2.22 24.21 -16.85
N ASN A 413 -1.16 23.49 -17.23
CA ASN A 413 0.17 24.04 -17.47
C ASN A 413 0.71 24.86 -16.27
N VAL A 414 0.49 24.37 -15.05
CA VAL A 414 0.96 25.03 -13.83
C VAL A 414 2.30 24.45 -13.43
N LYS A 415 3.31 25.30 -13.43
CA LYS A 415 4.65 24.94 -12.96
C LYS A 415 4.80 25.20 -11.48
N LEU A 416 5.84 24.62 -10.88
CA LEU A 416 6.21 24.81 -9.48
C LEU A 416 7.62 25.40 -9.41
N SER A 417 7.81 26.39 -8.55
CA SER A 417 9.13 26.93 -8.25
C SER A 417 9.25 27.33 -6.79
N GLY A 418 10.47 27.54 -6.31
CA GLY A 418 10.73 27.91 -4.91
C GLY A 418 11.98 27.25 -4.35
N LYS A 419 12.08 27.15 -3.02
CA LYS A 419 13.26 26.63 -2.31
C LYS A 419 13.68 25.21 -2.71
N LEU A 420 12.74 24.36 -3.06
CA LEU A 420 13.02 23.00 -3.55
C LEU A 420 13.80 22.99 -4.88
N TYR A 421 13.83 24.12 -5.57
CA TYR A 421 14.49 24.31 -6.86
C TYR A 421 15.62 25.33 -6.82
N GLY A 422 16.14 25.65 -5.60
CA GLY A 422 17.28 26.56 -5.41
C GLY A 422 16.96 28.06 -5.35
N ALA A 423 15.68 28.46 -5.34
CA ALA A 423 15.30 29.86 -5.13
C ALA A 423 15.37 30.22 -3.63
N GLU A 424 16.02 31.37 -3.27
CA GLU A 424 16.25 31.75 -1.87
C GLU A 424 15.00 32.32 -1.16
N SER A 425 14.02 32.87 -1.89
CA SER A 425 12.78 33.43 -1.31
C SER A 425 11.58 33.41 -2.24
N LEU A 426 10.38 33.59 -1.67
CA LEU A 426 9.13 33.79 -2.44
C LEU A 426 9.11 35.10 -3.23
N ASP A 427 9.87 36.12 -2.79
CA ASP A 427 9.99 37.38 -3.51
C ASP A 427 10.84 37.22 -4.78
N ASP A 428 11.83 36.33 -4.76
CA ASP A 428 12.58 35.93 -5.95
C ASP A 428 11.70 35.10 -6.89
N PHE A 429 10.79 34.30 -6.34
CA PHE A 429 9.73 33.61 -7.07
C PHE A 429 8.79 34.59 -7.81
N ALA A 430 8.29 35.64 -7.12
CA ALA A 430 7.41 36.65 -7.71
C ALA A 430 8.11 37.48 -8.81
N ARG A 431 9.43 37.69 -8.71
CA ARG A 431 10.23 38.40 -9.72
C ARG A 431 10.56 37.55 -10.95
N SER A 432 10.77 36.22 -10.77
CA SER A 432 11.01 35.32 -11.90
C SER A 432 9.76 35.13 -12.76
N ALA A 433 8.57 35.26 -12.17
CA ALA A 433 7.29 35.18 -12.88
C ALA A 433 6.99 36.38 -13.78
N ASP A 434 7.67 37.52 -13.58
CA ASP A 434 7.54 38.75 -14.41
C ASP A 434 8.60 38.80 -15.55
N ALA A 435 9.54 37.86 -15.60
CA ALA A 435 10.49 37.74 -16.71
C ALA A 435 9.82 37.11 -17.94
N ASP A 436 9.99 37.77 -19.08
CA ASP A 436 9.39 37.41 -20.36
C ASP A 436 9.55 35.91 -20.71
N ILE A 437 8.42 35.23 -20.93
CA ILE A 437 8.29 33.81 -21.30
C ILE A 437 8.89 33.50 -22.71
N ASN A 438 9.51 34.44 -23.36
CA ASN A 438 9.97 34.38 -24.75
C ASN A 438 11.49 34.27 -24.95
N SER A 439 12.30 33.90 -23.93
CA SER A 439 13.71 33.63 -24.15
C SER A 439 14.00 32.13 -24.25
N ASP A 440 14.41 31.69 -25.44
CA ASP A 440 14.90 30.34 -25.76
C ASP A 440 16.27 29.98 -25.12
N ASP A 441 16.75 30.74 -24.17
CA ASP A 441 18.00 30.52 -23.45
C ASP A 441 17.70 29.95 -22.04
N ALA A 442 17.61 28.65 -21.96
CA ALA A 442 17.35 27.93 -20.72
C ALA A 442 18.62 27.24 -20.18
N ASP A 443 19.42 27.99 -19.44
CA ASP A 443 20.08 27.44 -18.25
C ASP A 443 19.07 27.59 -17.08
N SER A 444 17.97 26.82 -17.14
CA SER A 444 16.85 26.97 -16.20
C SER A 444 17.08 26.14 -14.95
N ALA A 445 16.94 26.76 -13.79
CA ALA A 445 16.62 26.09 -12.53
C ALA A 445 15.57 25.01 -12.79
N GLU A 446 15.74 23.78 -12.25
CA GLU A 446 14.78 22.70 -12.41
C GLU A 446 13.40 23.19 -11.96
N VAL A 447 12.45 23.19 -12.87
CA VAL A 447 11.07 23.62 -12.65
C VAL A 447 10.19 22.40 -12.54
N GLY A 448 9.48 22.23 -11.42
CA GLY A 448 8.51 21.18 -11.23
C GLY A 448 7.17 21.46 -11.93
N GLU A 449 6.30 20.48 -11.90
CA GLU A 449 4.97 20.55 -12.51
C GLU A 449 3.89 20.11 -11.53
N ALA A 450 2.82 20.91 -11.38
CA ALA A 450 1.61 20.51 -10.69
C ALA A 450 0.74 19.67 -11.63
N ARG A 451 0.32 18.51 -11.15
CA ARG A 451 -0.45 17.52 -11.91
C ARG A 451 -1.73 17.15 -11.18
N VAL A 452 -2.70 16.65 -11.93
CA VAL A 452 -3.91 15.96 -11.45
C VAL A 452 -4.88 16.87 -10.70
N PHE A 453 -4.49 17.42 -9.59
CA PHE A 453 -5.31 18.20 -8.67
C PHE A 453 -4.44 19.20 -7.92
N MET A 454 -4.95 20.40 -7.64
CA MET A 454 -4.22 21.41 -6.87
C MET A 454 -5.13 22.15 -5.90
N GLU A 455 -4.67 22.29 -4.68
CA GLU A 455 -5.27 23.06 -3.60
C GLU A 455 -4.54 24.39 -3.46
N LEU A 456 -5.30 25.46 -3.26
CA LEU A 456 -4.75 26.83 -3.17
C LEU A 456 -4.36 27.11 -1.73
N LEU A 457 -3.16 26.64 -1.33
CA LEU A 457 -2.72 26.70 0.07
C LEU A 457 -2.43 28.11 0.53
N LYS A 458 -2.92 28.45 1.73
CA LYS A 458 -2.67 29.68 2.47
C LYS A 458 -1.81 29.35 3.69
N PRO A 459 -0.51 29.73 3.72
CA PRO A 459 0.33 29.48 4.88
C PRO A 459 -0.16 30.26 6.11
N GLU A 460 -0.29 29.57 7.24
CA GLU A 460 -0.62 30.11 8.57
C GLU A 460 0.53 29.86 9.56
N GLY A 461 1.74 30.15 9.12
CA GLY A 461 2.97 29.92 9.86
C GLY A 461 3.91 28.92 9.19
N ALA A 462 3.41 28.09 8.26
CA ALA A 462 4.23 27.15 7.52
C ALA A 462 5.20 27.86 6.57
N GLU A 463 6.39 27.30 6.44
CA GLU A 463 7.36 27.67 5.42
C GLU A 463 6.91 27.17 4.06
N VAL A 464 6.95 28.01 3.04
CA VAL A 464 6.67 27.63 1.66
C VAL A 464 7.93 27.09 1.01
N LEU A 465 7.88 25.83 0.58
CA LEU A 465 8.96 25.15 -0.14
C LEU A 465 8.81 25.27 -1.65
N ALA A 466 7.56 25.26 -2.14
CA ALA A 466 7.22 25.54 -3.53
C ALA A 466 5.88 26.25 -3.63
N GLY A 467 5.76 27.16 -4.59
CA GLY A 467 4.54 27.86 -4.97
C GLY A 467 4.13 27.54 -6.41
N TYR A 468 2.91 27.93 -6.79
CA TYR A 468 2.40 27.77 -8.14
C TYR A 468 2.91 28.90 -9.04
N GLU A 469 3.67 28.58 -10.07
CA GLU A 469 4.14 29.52 -11.08
C GLU A 469 3.10 29.67 -12.20
N HIS A 470 2.14 30.54 -11.95
CA HIS A 470 1.04 30.80 -12.88
C HIS A 470 0.49 32.22 -12.66
N TYR A 471 0.16 32.95 -13.72
CA TYR A 471 -0.29 34.35 -13.63
C TYR A 471 -1.44 34.58 -12.64
N ASN A 472 -2.31 33.59 -12.45
CA ASN A 472 -3.48 33.68 -11.56
C ASN A 472 -3.26 33.03 -10.18
N TRP A 473 -2.37 32.02 -10.07
CA TRP A 473 -2.20 31.23 -8.85
C TRP A 473 -0.92 31.52 -8.06
N LYS A 474 -0.09 32.44 -8.53
CA LYS A 474 1.22 32.77 -7.93
C LYS A 474 1.17 33.28 -6.47
N GLY A 475 0.00 33.54 -5.93
CA GLY A 475 -0.18 33.92 -4.52
C GLY A 475 -0.38 32.77 -3.55
N TYR A 476 -0.43 31.53 -4.06
CA TYR A 476 -0.72 30.33 -3.27
C TYR A 476 0.48 29.39 -3.20
N ALA A 477 0.65 28.76 -2.02
CA ALA A 477 1.65 27.73 -1.86
C ALA A 477 1.15 26.39 -2.45
N ALA A 478 2.10 25.57 -2.89
CA ALA A 478 1.87 24.23 -3.40
C ALA A 478 2.44 23.16 -2.45
N ILE A 479 3.63 23.41 -1.89
CA ILE A 479 4.30 22.50 -0.96
C ILE A 479 4.80 23.32 0.22
N THR A 480 4.49 22.87 1.43
CA THR A 480 4.83 23.57 2.66
C THR A 480 5.50 22.65 3.67
N ARG A 481 6.20 23.25 4.62
CA ARG A 481 6.79 22.60 5.79
C ARG A 481 6.47 23.43 7.04
N ASN A 482 6.05 22.78 8.11
CA ASN A 482 5.75 23.44 9.37
C ASN A 482 6.41 22.73 10.55
N LYS A 483 6.92 23.49 11.50
CA LYS A 483 7.36 22.96 12.79
C LYS A 483 6.21 23.00 13.78
N TYR A 484 5.83 21.85 14.31
CA TYR A 484 4.78 21.74 15.31
C TYR A 484 5.23 20.89 16.50
N GLY A 485 5.24 21.50 17.68
CA GLY A 485 5.84 20.87 18.85
C GLY A 485 7.33 20.54 18.65
N MET A 486 7.70 19.26 18.76
CA MET A 486 9.06 18.78 18.54
C MET A 486 9.31 18.28 17.12
N GLY A 487 8.26 18.04 16.33
CA GLY A 487 8.34 17.43 15.01
C GLY A 487 8.14 18.41 13.85
N MET A 488 8.03 17.84 12.67
CA MET A 488 7.85 18.53 11.39
C MET A 488 6.66 17.98 10.63
N ALA A 489 5.90 18.84 9.97
CA ALA A 489 4.79 18.43 9.11
C ALA A 489 4.95 19.05 7.71
N TYR A 490 4.75 18.23 6.69
CA TYR A 490 4.80 18.63 5.28
C TYR A 490 3.42 18.46 4.66
N TYR A 491 3.06 19.36 3.78
CA TYR A 491 1.85 19.23 2.98
C TYR A 491 2.14 19.41 1.50
N LEU A 492 1.66 18.46 0.71
CA LEU A 492 1.73 18.48 -0.76
C LEU A 492 0.33 18.76 -1.29
N GLY A 493 0.05 20.02 -1.65
CA GLY A 493 -1.27 20.46 -2.15
C GLY A 493 -1.56 20.06 -3.58
N CYS A 494 -0.65 19.37 -4.26
CA CYS A 494 -0.86 18.82 -5.60
C CYS A 494 -0.02 17.54 -5.79
N MET A 495 -0.39 16.73 -6.77
CA MET A 495 0.51 15.71 -7.29
C MET A 495 1.60 16.39 -8.12
N THR A 496 2.84 15.91 -8.03
CA THR A 496 3.98 16.50 -8.73
C THR A 496 4.64 15.49 -9.67
N ASP A 497 5.61 15.97 -10.45
CA ASP A 497 6.57 15.09 -11.11
C ASP A 497 7.43 14.31 -10.10
N ASN A 498 8.08 13.23 -10.57
CA ASN A 498 8.85 12.34 -9.70
C ASN A 498 10.11 13.00 -9.13
N ALA A 499 10.75 13.91 -9.85
CA ALA A 499 11.96 14.59 -9.37
C ALA A 499 11.62 15.51 -8.20
N THR A 500 10.54 16.27 -8.31
CA THR A 500 10.01 17.10 -7.22
C THR A 500 9.67 16.25 -5.99
N LEU A 501 8.95 15.13 -6.17
CA LEU A 501 8.62 14.23 -5.07
C LEU A 501 9.87 13.70 -4.38
N GLN A 502 10.88 13.26 -5.13
CA GLN A 502 12.14 12.78 -4.55
C GLN A 502 12.86 13.87 -3.75
N ASN A 503 12.83 15.13 -4.20
CA ASN A 503 13.41 16.25 -3.44
C ASN A 503 12.65 16.50 -2.13
N VAL A 504 11.32 16.40 -2.15
CA VAL A 504 10.51 16.46 -0.92
C VAL A 504 10.86 15.30 0.02
N ILE A 505 10.91 14.07 -0.48
CA ILE A 505 11.28 12.89 0.33
C ILE A 505 12.67 13.07 0.95
N LYS A 506 13.67 13.56 0.21
CA LYS A 506 15.01 13.84 0.75
C LYS A 506 14.96 14.86 1.91
N ALA A 507 14.18 15.93 1.76
CA ALA A 507 14.01 16.92 2.82
C ALA A 507 13.34 16.32 4.07
N VAL A 508 12.27 15.55 3.87
CA VAL A 508 11.53 14.83 4.93
C VAL A 508 12.45 13.88 5.70
N LEU A 509 13.20 13.04 4.98
CA LEU A 509 14.11 12.07 5.60
C LEU A 509 15.25 12.76 6.33
N GLY A 510 15.72 13.91 5.82
CA GLY A 510 16.71 14.76 6.50
C GLY A 510 16.18 15.28 7.84
N ASP A 511 14.99 15.87 7.87
CA ASP A 511 14.35 16.35 9.10
C ASP A 511 14.04 15.22 10.09
N ALA A 512 13.63 14.05 9.58
CA ALA A 512 13.37 12.85 10.38
C ALA A 512 14.66 12.16 10.89
N GLY A 513 15.84 12.56 10.44
CA GLY A 513 17.10 11.91 10.79
C GLY A 513 17.22 10.48 10.23
N VAL A 514 16.55 10.19 9.12
CA VAL A 514 16.65 8.92 8.39
C VAL A 514 17.75 9.01 7.35
N LYS A 515 18.71 8.10 7.43
CA LYS A 515 19.85 8.07 6.50
C LYS A 515 19.49 7.27 5.25
N LEU A 516 19.72 7.85 4.08
CA LEU A 516 19.68 7.13 2.82
C LEU A 516 20.85 6.16 2.70
N SER A 517 20.61 4.98 2.14
CA SER A 517 21.63 3.95 1.89
C SER A 517 22.71 4.40 0.91
N GLY A 518 22.34 5.34 0.02
CA GLY A 518 23.16 5.83 -1.07
C GLY A 518 23.35 4.81 -2.21
N TYR A 519 22.52 3.77 -2.26
CA TYR A 519 22.35 2.93 -3.43
C TYR A 519 21.18 3.43 -4.27
N GLU A 520 21.24 3.17 -5.56
CA GLU A 520 20.25 3.66 -6.53
C GLU A 520 19.69 2.51 -7.37
N TYR A 521 18.43 2.62 -7.76
CA TYR A 521 17.85 1.71 -8.75
C TYR A 521 18.74 1.66 -10.02
N PRO A 522 19.00 0.48 -10.62
CA PRO A 522 18.27 -0.78 -10.47
C PRO A 522 18.77 -1.70 -9.32
N VAL A 523 19.72 -1.28 -8.50
CA VAL A 523 20.12 -2.05 -7.31
C VAL A 523 19.25 -1.67 -6.14
N ILE A 524 18.46 -2.63 -5.66
CA ILE A 524 17.65 -2.47 -4.46
C ILE A 524 18.31 -3.23 -3.31
N VAL A 525 18.47 -2.55 -2.17
CA VAL A 525 19.04 -3.12 -0.96
C VAL A 525 17.96 -3.22 0.10
N ARG A 526 17.77 -4.43 0.62
CA ARG A 526 16.86 -4.69 1.74
C ARG A 526 17.59 -5.43 2.85
N GLU A 527 17.23 -5.15 4.10
CA GLU A 527 17.91 -5.78 5.23
C GLU A 527 16.95 -6.27 6.32
N GLY A 528 17.43 -7.19 7.11
CA GLY A 528 16.76 -7.68 8.32
C GLY A 528 17.75 -8.41 9.23
N THR A 529 17.33 -8.73 10.45
CA THR A 529 18.11 -9.51 11.39
C THR A 529 17.55 -10.94 11.45
N ASN A 530 18.40 -11.94 11.23
CA ASN A 530 18.00 -13.36 11.29
C ASN A 530 18.01 -13.92 12.72
N ASP A 531 17.61 -15.19 12.87
CA ASP A 531 17.55 -15.87 14.16
C ASP A 531 18.94 -16.05 14.84
N PHE A 532 20.03 -15.86 14.11
CA PHE A 532 21.40 -15.86 14.65
C PHE A 532 21.82 -14.48 15.18
N GLY A 533 20.94 -13.48 15.14
CA GLY A 533 21.22 -12.11 15.54
C GLY A 533 22.13 -11.35 14.57
N LYS A 534 22.30 -11.86 13.35
CA LYS A 534 23.11 -11.25 12.32
C LYS A 534 22.26 -10.43 11.36
N THR A 535 22.82 -9.34 10.87
CA THR A 535 22.19 -8.54 9.80
C THR A 535 22.40 -9.22 8.46
N VAL A 536 21.30 -9.47 7.74
CA VAL A 536 21.31 -10.04 6.40
C VAL A 536 20.88 -8.96 5.43
N ARG A 537 21.71 -8.68 4.41
CA ARG A 537 21.47 -7.67 3.38
C ARG A 537 21.37 -8.31 2.01
N TYR A 538 20.26 -8.05 1.34
CA TYR A 538 19.98 -8.48 -0.01
C TYR A 538 20.29 -7.33 -0.95
N PHE A 539 21.18 -7.57 -1.94
CA PHE A 539 21.48 -6.66 -3.03
C PHE A 539 20.85 -7.24 -4.29
N LEU A 540 19.72 -6.71 -4.69
CA LEU A 540 18.87 -7.22 -5.77
C LEU A 540 19.11 -6.37 -7.03
N ASN A 541 19.49 -6.98 -8.14
CA ASN A 541 19.75 -6.28 -9.41
C ASN A 541 18.58 -6.48 -10.38
N TYR A 542 17.73 -5.47 -10.51
CA TYR A 542 16.60 -5.47 -11.44
C TYR A 542 16.98 -4.90 -12.80
N SER A 543 18.03 -5.44 -13.41
CA SER A 543 18.42 -5.04 -14.77
C SER A 543 19.10 -6.16 -15.56
N ALA A 544 19.06 -6.02 -16.88
CA ALA A 544 19.75 -6.92 -17.83
C ALA A 544 21.28 -6.71 -17.87
N LYS A 545 21.83 -5.88 -16.99
CA LYS A 545 23.27 -5.58 -16.93
C LYS A 545 23.82 -5.92 -15.56
N GLU A 546 25.05 -6.42 -15.54
CA GLU A 546 25.82 -6.53 -14.30
C GLU A 546 25.94 -5.15 -13.65
N GLN A 547 25.77 -5.10 -12.35
CA GLN A 547 25.94 -3.90 -11.52
C GLN A 547 27.15 -4.07 -10.60
N SER A 548 27.88 -2.99 -10.41
CA SER A 548 29.03 -2.95 -9.50
C SER A 548 28.83 -1.81 -8.50
N VAL A 549 28.72 -2.13 -7.22
CA VAL A 549 28.50 -1.16 -6.15
C VAL A 549 29.53 -1.30 -5.05
N ALA A 550 29.90 -0.19 -4.40
CA ALA A 550 30.74 -0.26 -3.21
C ALA A 550 29.92 -0.83 -2.03
N TYR A 551 30.47 -1.81 -1.32
CA TYR A 551 29.84 -2.37 -0.13
C TYR A 551 30.08 -1.44 1.07
N LYS A 552 29.12 -0.58 1.37
CA LYS A 552 29.21 0.52 2.34
C LYS A 552 29.07 0.11 3.82
N TYR A 553 28.98 -1.17 4.12
CA TYR A 553 28.76 -1.70 5.47
C TYR A 553 30.01 -2.39 6.03
N SER A 554 29.94 -2.82 7.28
CA SER A 554 30.96 -3.70 7.87
C SER A 554 31.10 -4.98 7.06
N GLY A 555 32.30 -5.56 7.00
CA GLY A 555 32.53 -6.81 6.28
C GLY A 555 31.63 -7.95 6.74
N GLY A 556 31.35 -8.89 5.84
CA GLY A 556 30.49 -10.05 6.07
C GLY A 556 30.84 -11.21 5.16
N GLU A 557 29.94 -12.19 5.10
CA GLU A 557 30.06 -13.36 4.22
C GLU A 557 28.84 -13.43 3.29
N ASP A 558 29.06 -13.66 2.00
CA ASP A 558 27.98 -13.95 1.08
C ASP A 558 27.37 -15.32 1.40
N VAL A 559 26.10 -15.34 1.77
CA VAL A 559 25.40 -16.54 2.24
C VAL A 559 25.36 -17.64 1.19
N LEU A 560 25.25 -17.28 -0.08
CA LEU A 560 25.09 -18.24 -1.17
C LEU A 560 26.42 -18.82 -1.65
N THR A 561 27.47 -17.99 -1.68
CA THR A 561 28.77 -18.38 -2.24
C THR A 561 29.83 -18.71 -1.17
N GLY A 562 29.67 -18.23 0.06
CA GLY A 562 30.68 -18.31 1.14
C GLY A 562 31.84 -17.33 0.95
N GLU A 563 31.73 -16.38 0.00
CA GLU A 563 32.75 -15.37 -0.25
C GLU A 563 32.81 -14.35 0.89
N THR A 564 34.01 -14.06 1.38
CA THR A 564 34.21 -12.98 2.36
C THR A 564 34.12 -11.61 1.68
N ILE A 565 33.17 -10.78 2.07
CA ILE A 565 32.97 -9.42 1.58
C ILE A 565 33.59 -8.43 2.57
N LYS A 566 34.53 -7.61 2.12
CA LYS A 566 35.16 -6.57 2.96
C LYS A 566 34.43 -5.24 2.84
N ALA A 567 34.47 -4.45 3.90
CA ALA A 567 34.01 -3.06 3.85
C ALA A 567 34.70 -2.30 2.68
N GLU A 568 33.97 -1.44 2.02
CA GLU A 568 34.39 -0.63 0.87
C GLU A 568 34.89 -1.45 -0.36
N SER A 569 34.75 -2.79 -0.34
CA SER A 569 35.05 -3.60 -1.52
C SER A 569 33.98 -3.43 -2.60
N LEU A 570 34.36 -3.68 -3.84
CA LEU A 570 33.42 -3.72 -4.95
C LEU A 570 32.60 -5.00 -4.89
N LEU A 571 31.28 -4.85 -4.81
CA LEU A 571 30.31 -5.96 -4.87
C LEU A 571 29.75 -6.02 -6.30
N ILE A 572 30.02 -7.14 -6.96
CA ILE A 572 29.51 -7.38 -8.32
C ILE A 572 28.22 -8.20 -8.21
N ILE A 573 27.15 -7.72 -8.85
CA ILE A 573 25.84 -8.34 -8.87
C ILE A 573 25.48 -8.62 -10.34
N PRO A 574 25.44 -9.89 -10.77
CA PRO A 574 25.12 -10.22 -12.16
C PRO A 574 23.74 -9.69 -12.59
N ALA A 575 23.48 -9.67 -13.89
CA ALA A 575 22.16 -9.31 -14.43
C ALA A 575 21.07 -10.23 -13.88
N TRP A 576 19.94 -9.65 -13.45
CA TRP A 576 18.79 -10.39 -12.89
C TRP A 576 19.19 -11.37 -11.78
N ASP A 577 20.04 -10.92 -10.85
CA ASP A 577 20.57 -11.78 -9.79
C ASP A 577 20.62 -11.03 -8.45
N VAL A 578 21.05 -11.74 -7.41
CA VAL A 578 21.12 -11.26 -6.02
C VAL A 578 22.45 -11.62 -5.39
N ARG A 579 22.95 -10.75 -4.51
CA ARG A 579 23.99 -11.05 -3.53
C ARG A 579 23.41 -10.88 -2.13
N ILE A 580 23.70 -11.83 -1.23
CA ILE A 580 23.14 -11.84 0.13
C ILE A 580 24.31 -11.87 1.11
N VAL A 581 24.50 -10.77 1.82
CA VAL A 581 25.64 -10.62 2.73
C VAL A 581 25.14 -10.66 4.18
N GLU A 582 25.63 -11.64 4.95
CA GLU A 582 25.39 -11.79 6.40
C GLU A 582 26.59 -11.21 7.16
N ALA A 583 26.32 -10.32 8.16
CA ALA A 583 27.34 -9.64 8.95
C ALA A 583 26.99 -9.59 10.46
#